data_4a421386ba20c0a589c54a81e0dcda11
#
_entry.id   4a421386ba20c0a589c54a81e0dcda11
#
_cell.length_a   1.000
_cell.length_b   1.000
_cell.length_c   1.000
_cell.angle_alpha   90.00
_cell.angle_beta   90.00
_cell.angle_gamma   90.00
#
_symmetry.space_group_name_H-M   'P 1'
#
loop_
_entity.id
_entity.type
_entity.pdbx_description
1 polymer ?
#
loop_
_entity_poly.entity_id
_entity_poly.type
_entity_poly.pdbx_seq_one_letter_code
_entity_poly.pdbx_strand_id
1 'polypeptide(L)'
;GDIVVASIVLSALIRTRVSNYVTSTKTGTALLDEILLHRRIELWGEGHRFLDLKRTNAPLNRNGANHIASVVLLYDVAPGDVRWEFLIPRREINSNTAIVQNPL
;
A
#
# COMPACT_ATOMS: atom_id res chain seq x y z
N GLY A 1 9.69 -10.74 -16.12
CA GLY A 1 10.14 -9.37 -16.27
C GLY A 1 11.65 -9.26 -16.16
N ASP A 2 12.22 -8.22 -16.72
CA ASP A 2 13.67 -8.03 -16.70
C ASP A 2 14.10 -7.45 -15.33
N ILE A 3 14.70 -8.32 -14.51
CA ILE A 3 15.18 -8.00 -13.16
C ILE A 3 16.30 -6.93 -13.23
N VAL A 4 17.15 -7.00 -14.25
CA VAL A 4 18.27 -6.05 -14.42
C VAL A 4 17.72 -4.65 -14.68
N VAL A 5 16.78 -4.52 -15.59
CA VAL A 5 16.14 -3.24 -15.89
C VAL A 5 15.43 -2.69 -14.65
N ALA A 6 14.70 -3.54 -13.92
CA ALA A 6 14.00 -3.12 -12.70
C ALA A 6 14.96 -2.56 -11.63
N SER A 7 16.09 -3.23 -11.39
CA SER A 7 17.09 -2.76 -10.42
C SER A 7 17.83 -1.48 -10.87
N ILE A 8 18.07 -1.31 -12.17
CA ILE A 8 18.66 -0.09 -12.73
C ILE A 8 17.71 1.10 -12.57
N VAL A 9 16.44 0.95 -12.94
CA VAL A 9 15.44 2.01 -12.83
C VAL A 9 15.22 2.40 -11.37
N LEU A 10 15.10 1.41 -10.47
CA LEU A 10 15.01 1.65 -9.03
C LEU A 10 16.24 2.44 -8.51
N SER A 11 17.44 2.02 -8.93
CA SER A 11 18.69 2.67 -8.56
C SER A 11 18.76 4.12 -9.04
N ALA A 12 18.31 4.39 -10.26
CA ALA A 12 18.26 5.73 -10.82
C ALA A 12 17.35 6.65 -9.99
N LEU A 13 16.16 6.15 -9.61
CA LEU A 13 15.23 6.88 -8.74
C LEU A 13 15.86 7.17 -7.38
N ILE A 14 16.40 6.14 -6.69
CA ILE A 14 16.91 6.30 -5.32
C ILE A 14 18.11 7.25 -5.29
N ARG A 15 18.98 7.21 -6.28
CA ARG A 15 20.15 8.10 -6.36
C ARG A 15 19.82 9.58 -6.48
N THR A 16 18.60 9.93 -6.87
CA THR A 16 18.16 11.33 -6.83
C THR A 16 17.98 11.86 -5.40
N ARG A 17 17.85 10.96 -4.42
CA ARG A 17 17.66 11.25 -2.98
C ARG A 17 18.88 10.86 -2.15
N VAL A 18 19.53 9.77 -2.51
CA VAL A 18 20.64 9.15 -1.76
C VAL A 18 21.81 8.93 -2.74
N SER A 19 22.73 9.87 -2.80
CA SER A 19 23.82 9.90 -3.79
C SER A 19 24.76 8.69 -3.75
N ASN A 20 24.92 8.07 -2.58
CA ASN A 20 25.78 6.90 -2.37
C ASN A 20 25.01 5.56 -2.38
N TYR A 21 23.78 5.54 -2.89
CA TYR A 21 23.02 4.29 -3.00
C TYR A 21 23.71 3.29 -3.92
N VAL A 22 23.91 2.08 -3.42
CA VAL A 22 24.44 0.95 -4.20
C VAL A 22 23.29 0.20 -4.86
N THR A 23 23.41 -0.05 -6.17
CA THR A 23 22.38 -0.78 -6.92
C THR A 23 22.09 -2.13 -6.27
N SER A 24 20.80 -2.41 -6.07
CA SER A 24 20.35 -3.64 -5.44
C SER A 24 20.74 -4.87 -6.27
N THR A 25 21.24 -5.88 -5.59
CA THR A 25 21.52 -7.22 -6.13
C THR A 25 20.41 -8.21 -5.83
N LYS A 26 19.34 -7.77 -5.20
CA LYS A 26 18.17 -8.60 -4.87
C LYS A 26 17.44 -9.06 -6.13
N THR A 27 16.77 -10.20 -6.02
CA THR A 27 15.96 -10.80 -7.09
C THR A 27 14.62 -11.27 -6.55
N GLY A 28 13.69 -11.62 -7.44
CA GLY A 28 12.38 -12.17 -7.07
C GLY A 28 11.60 -11.26 -6.13
N THR A 29 11.01 -11.85 -5.10
CA THR A 29 10.17 -11.15 -4.10
C THR A 29 10.95 -10.11 -3.32
N ALA A 30 12.22 -10.35 -3.00
CA ALA A 30 13.05 -9.40 -2.26
C ALA A 30 13.29 -8.09 -3.04
N LEU A 31 13.45 -8.16 -4.36
CA LEU A 31 13.53 -6.96 -5.20
C LEU A 31 12.16 -6.25 -5.30
N LEU A 32 11.08 -7.02 -5.43
CA LEU A 32 9.73 -6.47 -5.45
C LEU A 32 9.41 -5.72 -4.16
N ASP A 33 9.75 -6.28 -3.00
CA ASP A 33 9.55 -5.65 -1.69
C ASP A 33 10.35 -4.34 -1.59
N GLU A 34 11.57 -4.31 -2.11
CA GLU A 34 12.38 -3.09 -2.15
C GLU A 34 11.76 -2.03 -3.06
N ILE A 35 11.28 -2.41 -4.24
CA ILE A 35 10.55 -1.51 -5.16
C ILE A 35 9.30 -0.95 -4.48
N LEU A 36 8.50 -1.78 -3.81
CA LEU A 36 7.30 -1.36 -3.12
C LEU A 36 7.60 -0.45 -1.92
N LEU A 37 8.72 -0.69 -1.22
CA LEU A 37 9.19 0.19 -0.15
C LEU A 37 9.52 1.59 -0.71
N HIS A 38 10.32 1.67 -1.76
CA HIS A 38 10.70 2.95 -2.36
C HIS A 38 9.51 3.65 -3.02
N ARG A 39 8.61 2.91 -3.65
CA ARG A 39 7.34 3.45 -4.13
C ARG A 39 6.52 4.09 -3.00
N ARG A 40 6.45 3.43 -1.83
CA ARG A 40 5.76 3.98 -0.65
C ARG A 40 6.41 5.27 -0.14
N ILE A 41 7.74 5.35 -0.17
CA ILE A 41 8.49 6.53 0.26
C ILE A 41 8.27 7.68 -0.72
N GLU A 42 8.39 7.42 -2.02
CA GLU A 42 8.30 8.44 -3.07
C GLU A 42 6.87 9.01 -3.19
N LEU A 43 5.85 8.16 -3.09
CA LEU A 43 4.45 8.55 -3.21
C LEU A 43 3.76 8.73 -1.84
N TRP A 44 4.55 9.14 -0.84
CA TRP A 44 4.00 9.38 0.49
C TRP A 44 2.99 10.53 0.47
N GLY A 45 1.80 10.29 1.07
CA GLY A 45 0.73 11.30 1.13
C GLY A 45 -0.17 11.37 -0.12
N GLU A 46 0.15 10.65 -1.21
CA GLU A 46 -0.61 10.68 -2.46
C GLU A 46 -1.76 9.65 -2.54
N GLY A 47 -2.03 8.92 -1.45
CA GLY A 47 -3.13 7.95 -1.37
C GLY A 47 -2.85 6.58 -2.00
N HIS A 48 -1.73 6.38 -2.68
CA HIS A 48 -1.41 5.14 -3.39
C HIS A 48 -1.26 3.92 -2.46
N ARG A 49 -0.89 4.12 -1.20
CA ARG A 49 -0.61 3.01 -0.27
C ARG A 49 -1.81 2.08 -0.06
N PHE A 50 -3.01 2.63 0.05
CA PHE A 50 -4.23 1.83 0.18
C PHE A 50 -4.42 0.91 -1.04
N LEU A 51 -4.29 1.47 -2.24
CA LEU A 51 -4.43 0.73 -3.49
C LEU A 51 -3.35 -0.35 -3.65
N ASP A 52 -2.11 -0.05 -3.27
CA ASP A 52 -1.00 -1.00 -3.32
C ASP A 52 -1.24 -2.18 -2.37
N LEU A 53 -1.68 -1.93 -1.13
CA LEU A 53 -2.00 -2.99 -0.17
C LEU A 53 -3.13 -3.88 -0.68
N LYS A 54 -4.20 -3.27 -1.19
CA LYS A 54 -5.35 -4.00 -1.74
C LYS A 54 -4.95 -4.84 -2.96
N ARG A 55 -4.22 -4.27 -3.91
CA ARG A 55 -3.79 -4.93 -5.15
C ARG A 55 -2.84 -6.10 -4.88
N THR A 56 -1.95 -5.96 -3.91
CA THR A 56 -0.98 -7.02 -3.55
C THR A 56 -1.52 -7.99 -2.51
N ASN A 57 -2.77 -7.81 -2.06
CA ASN A 57 -3.37 -8.55 -0.96
C ASN A 57 -2.46 -8.57 0.29
N ALA A 58 -1.86 -7.43 0.59
CA ALA A 58 -0.95 -7.28 1.71
C ALA A 58 -1.67 -6.73 2.95
N PRO A 59 -1.24 -7.11 4.17
CA PRO A 59 -1.83 -6.58 5.40
C PRO A 59 -1.49 -5.10 5.60
N LEU A 60 -2.38 -4.38 6.24
CA LEU A 60 -2.01 -3.13 6.90
C LEU A 60 -1.40 -3.47 8.26
N ASN A 61 -0.19 -2.98 8.51
CA ASN A 61 0.43 -3.01 9.83
C ASN A 61 0.95 -1.61 10.16
N ARG A 62 0.46 -1.05 11.26
CA ARG A 62 0.82 0.26 11.78
C ARG A 62 1.41 0.19 13.19
N ASN A 63 1.75 -1.01 13.67
CA ASN A 63 2.43 -1.20 14.94
C ASN A 63 3.78 -0.48 14.92
N GLY A 64 4.10 0.22 15.99
CA GLY A 64 5.32 1.03 16.09
C GLY A 64 5.29 2.37 15.34
N ALA A 65 4.21 2.70 14.62
CA ALA A 65 4.05 4.03 14.03
C ALA A 65 3.65 5.06 15.11
N ASN A 66 4.06 6.31 14.89
CA ASN A 66 3.77 7.41 15.82
C ASN A 66 2.32 7.91 15.68
N HIS A 67 1.37 7.07 16.09
CA HIS A 67 -0.06 7.39 16.12
C HIS A 67 -0.51 7.77 17.53
N ILE A 68 -1.45 8.71 17.61
CA ILE A 68 -2.14 9.00 18.86
C ILE A 68 -3.13 7.85 19.12
N ALA A 69 -2.88 7.07 20.18
CA ALA A 69 -3.63 5.84 20.47
C ALA A 69 -5.16 6.07 20.57
N SER A 70 -5.58 7.22 21.05
CA SER A 70 -7.02 7.55 21.20
C SER A 70 -7.78 7.75 19.89
N VAL A 71 -7.08 7.92 18.76
CA VAL A 71 -7.70 8.12 17.43
C VAL A 71 -7.51 6.94 16.49
N VAL A 72 -6.73 5.94 16.90
CA VAL A 72 -6.49 4.74 16.09
C VAL A 72 -7.34 3.59 16.62
N LEU A 73 -8.36 3.21 15.88
CA LEU A 73 -9.22 2.08 16.24
C LEU A 73 -8.54 0.73 16.00
N LEU A 74 -7.71 0.64 14.96
CA LEU A 74 -7.06 -0.59 14.51
C LEU A 74 -5.63 -0.31 14.05
N TYR A 75 -4.68 -1.10 14.52
CA TYR A 75 -3.30 -1.05 14.08
C TYR A 75 -3.01 -2.02 12.93
N ASP A 76 -3.76 -3.12 12.87
CA ASP A 76 -3.59 -4.17 11.90
C ASP A 76 -4.90 -4.48 11.18
N VAL A 77 -4.83 -4.71 9.86
CA VAL A 77 -5.93 -5.22 9.05
C VAL A 77 -5.39 -6.34 8.18
N ALA A 78 -5.97 -7.53 8.31
CA ALA A 78 -5.55 -8.69 7.54
C ALA A 78 -5.78 -8.52 6.04
N PRO A 79 -5.05 -9.26 5.19
CA PRO A 79 -5.37 -9.36 3.76
C PRO A 79 -6.80 -9.89 3.56
N GLY A 80 -7.53 -9.35 2.60
CA GLY A 80 -8.90 -9.80 2.30
C GLY A 80 -9.96 -9.51 3.36
N ASP A 81 -9.63 -8.73 4.39
CA ASP A 81 -10.59 -8.28 5.40
C ASP A 81 -11.67 -7.40 4.77
N VAL A 82 -12.91 -7.54 5.23
CA VAL A 82 -14.06 -6.74 4.72
C VAL A 82 -13.83 -5.23 4.82
N ARG A 83 -13.01 -4.79 5.76
CA ARG A 83 -12.64 -3.38 5.96
C ARG A 83 -11.81 -2.78 4.80
N TRP A 84 -11.34 -3.60 3.86
CA TRP A 84 -10.73 -3.13 2.62
C TRP A 84 -11.77 -2.68 1.59
N GLU A 85 -13.06 -2.99 1.79
CA GLU A 85 -14.13 -2.56 0.92
C GLU A 85 -14.75 -1.26 1.42
N PHE A 86 -15.00 -0.33 0.49
CA PHE A 86 -15.75 0.88 0.82
C PHE A 86 -17.23 0.53 0.97
N LEU A 87 -17.85 1.05 2.02
CA LEU A 87 -19.29 0.93 2.16
C LEU A 87 -20.01 1.84 1.17
N ILE A 88 -21.12 1.34 0.63
CA ILE A 88 -22.01 2.14 -0.20
C ILE A 88 -22.66 3.19 0.72
N PRO A 89 -22.63 4.48 0.36
CA PRO A 89 -23.22 5.53 1.16
C PRO A 89 -24.69 5.25 1.46
N ARG A 90 -25.11 5.45 2.72
CA ARG A 90 -26.50 5.19 3.15
C ARG A 90 -27.54 5.93 2.30
N ARG A 91 -27.21 7.12 1.82
CA ARG A 91 -28.09 7.89 0.93
C ARG A 91 -28.39 7.14 -0.36
N GLU A 92 -27.39 6.47 -0.94
CA GLU A 92 -27.53 5.68 -2.17
C GLU A 92 -28.44 4.47 -1.93
N ILE A 93 -28.20 3.74 -0.84
CA ILE A 93 -29.02 2.59 -0.45
C ILE A 93 -30.48 3.00 -0.22
N ASN A 94 -30.72 4.15 0.41
CA ASN A 94 -32.06 4.65 0.68
C ASN A 94 -32.79 5.08 -0.60
N SER A 95 -32.05 5.50 -1.64
CA SER A 95 -32.60 5.97 -2.91
C SER A 95 -32.82 4.84 -3.93
N ASN A 96 -32.12 3.71 -3.76
CA ASN A 96 -32.19 2.57 -4.67
C ASN A 96 -32.29 1.26 -3.87
N THR A 97 -33.52 0.76 -3.76
CA THR A 97 -33.84 -0.47 -3.00
C THR A 97 -33.27 -1.76 -3.61
N ALA A 98 -32.76 -1.72 -4.85
CA ALA A 98 -32.11 -2.85 -5.51
C ALA A 98 -30.62 -3.00 -5.10
N ILE A 99 -30.04 -2.00 -4.42
CA ILE A 99 -28.65 -2.06 -3.97
C ILE A 99 -28.55 -2.87 -2.69
N VAL A 100 -27.62 -3.81 -2.70
CA VAL A 100 -27.21 -4.58 -1.50
C VAL A 100 -25.88 -4.03 -1.01
N GLN A 101 -25.76 -3.76 0.30
CA GLN A 101 -24.53 -3.29 0.93
C GLN A 101 -23.41 -4.31 0.81
N ASN A 102 -22.18 -3.81 0.69
CA ASN A 102 -20.98 -4.64 0.86
C ASN A 102 -20.97 -5.28 2.26
N PRO A 103 -20.40 -6.47 2.43
CA PRO A 103 -20.30 -7.11 3.73
C PRO A 103 -19.58 -6.22 4.75
N LEU A 104 -20.03 -6.27 6.00
CA LEU A 104 -19.46 -5.56 7.16
C LEU A 104 -18.62 -6.50 8.00
#